data_e083a2403da6f87cdf7e2032cc61f9f3
#
_entry.id   e083a2403da6f87cdf7e2032cc61f9f3
#
_cell.length_a   1.000
_cell.length_b   1.000
_cell.length_c   1.000
_cell.angle_alpha   90.00
_cell.angle_beta   90.00
_cell.angle_gamma   90.00
#
_symmetry.space_group_name_H-M   'P 1'
#
loop_
_entity.id
_entity.type
_entity.pdbx_description
1 polymer ?
#
loop_
_entity_poly.entity_id
_entity_poly.type
_entity_poly.pdbx_seq_one_letter_code
_entity_poly.pdbx_strand_id
1 'polypeptide(L)'
;MLPQLNKELNPGEVLVEMKTTMGDIKIKLFPEQAPKTVENFLGHAKSGYYNGIIFHRVIPKFMIQGGDPTGTGMGGESIWGGTFEDECVPELMNIRGALSMANAGPGTNGSQFFIVQAPSVDVSMLKQMEVRGWSKEEVDVYKKNGGTPWLDGKHTVFGQVIEGMDVVDAISNVDRNSQDKPKEDVKIESITVVE
;
A
#
# COMPACT_ATOMS: atom_id res chain seq x y z
N MET A 1 -12.05 -12.59 11.16
CA MET A 1 -11.17 -11.43 11.47
C MET A 1 -10.20 -11.23 10.32
N LEU A 2 -10.00 -9.97 9.91
CA LEU A 2 -9.02 -9.67 8.87
C LEU A 2 -7.61 -9.97 9.37
N PRO A 3 -6.77 -10.65 8.57
CA PRO A 3 -5.38 -10.88 8.95
C PRO A 3 -4.58 -9.58 9.14
N GLN A 4 -5.04 -8.48 8.54
CA GLN A 4 -4.44 -7.16 8.67
C GLN A 4 -4.52 -6.59 10.09
N LEU A 5 -5.50 -6.98 10.87
CA LEU A 5 -5.74 -6.43 12.21
C LEU A 5 -4.85 -7.05 13.29
N ASN A 6 -4.17 -8.14 12.99
CA ASN A 6 -3.20 -8.76 13.86
C ASN A 6 -1.79 -8.26 13.48
N LYS A 7 -1.09 -7.66 14.44
CA LYS A 7 0.28 -7.16 14.21
C LYS A 7 1.34 -8.26 14.24
N GLU A 8 0.98 -9.45 14.71
CA GLU A 8 1.89 -10.59 14.69
C GLU A 8 1.87 -11.28 13.33
N LEU A 9 2.95 -11.99 13.03
CA LEU A 9 3.07 -12.75 11.81
C LEU A 9 2.34 -14.09 11.98
N ASN A 10 1.34 -14.33 11.11
CA ASN A 10 0.67 -15.62 11.04
C ASN A 10 1.45 -16.58 10.12
N PRO A 11 1.23 -17.91 10.25
CA PRO A 11 1.88 -18.86 9.32
C PRO A 11 1.62 -18.51 7.87
N GLY A 12 2.67 -18.55 7.05
CA GLY A 12 2.60 -18.23 5.62
C GLY A 12 2.78 -16.76 5.28
N GLU A 13 2.68 -15.87 6.26
CA GLU A 13 2.92 -14.44 6.03
C GLU A 13 4.42 -14.14 5.99
N VAL A 14 4.80 -13.10 5.27
CA VAL A 14 6.19 -12.70 5.10
C VAL A 14 6.38 -11.31 5.67
N LEU A 15 7.43 -11.11 6.45
CA LEU A 15 7.80 -9.80 7.00
C LEU A 15 8.88 -9.16 6.14
N VAL A 16 8.66 -7.90 5.77
CA VAL A 16 9.68 -7.08 5.11
C VAL A 16 9.93 -5.81 5.91
N GLU A 17 11.14 -5.29 5.83
CA GLU A 17 11.52 -4.02 6.41
C GLU A 17 11.89 -3.05 5.28
N MET A 18 11.14 -1.97 5.18
CA MET A 18 11.39 -0.89 4.22
C MET A 18 12.13 0.23 4.95
N LYS A 19 13.39 0.44 4.60
CA LYS A 19 14.17 1.56 5.11
C LYS A 19 14.00 2.74 4.18
N THR A 20 13.56 3.87 4.74
CA THR A 20 13.41 5.11 3.99
C THR A 20 14.30 6.20 4.57
N THR A 21 14.49 7.27 3.82
CA THR A 21 15.25 8.44 4.29
C THR A 21 14.59 9.13 5.49
N MET A 22 13.33 8.79 5.80
CA MET A 22 12.60 9.35 6.95
C MET A 22 12.36 8.35 8.09
N GLY A 23 12.79 7.12 7.94
CA GLY A 23 12.66 6.08 8.96
C GLY A 23 12.26 4.73 8.38
N ASP A 24 12.09 3.76 9.26
CA ASP A 24 11.84 2.37 8.91
C ASP A 24 10.37 2.01 9.04
N ILE A 25 9.90 1.20 8.11
CA ILE A 25 8.51 0.71 8.06
C ILE A 25 8.57 -0.81 7.98
N LYS A 26 7.91 -1.50 8.91
CA LYS A 26 7.78 -2.95 8.87
C LYS A 26 6.41 -3.33 8.33
N ILE A 27 6.39 -4.21 7.36
CA ILE A 27 5.19 -4.59 6.63
C ILE A 27 5.11 -6.10 6.55
N LYS A 28 3.96 -6.67 6.89
CA LYS A 28 3.72 -8.07 6.61
C LYS A 28 2.98 -8.22 5.28
N LEU A 29 3.35 -9.23 4.52
CA LEU A 29 2.78 -9.52 3.20
C LEU A 29 1.93 -10.78 3.25
N PHE A 30 0.95 -10.88 2.35
CA PHE A 30 -0.07 -11.92 2.33
C PHE A 30 0.03 -12.78 1.05
N PRO A 31 1.00 -13.73 0.97
CA PRO A 31 1.19 -14.53 -0.25
C PRO A 31 0.04 -15.50 -0.54
N GLU A 32 -0.74 -15.90 0.46
CA GLU A 32 -1.90 -16.77 0.21
C GLU A 32 -3.02 -16.04 -0.52
N GLN A 33 -3.28 -14.79 -0.15
CA GLN A 33 -4.36 -13.99 -0.72
C GLN A 33 -3.95 -13.31 -2.03
N ALA A 34 -2.68 -12.93 -2.17
CA ALA A 34 -2.17 -12.20 -3.33
C ALA A 34 -0.82 -12.79 -3.78
N PRO A 35 -0.82 -14.04 -4.27
CA PRO A 35 0.43 -14.77 -4.54
C PRO A 35 1.33 -14.11 -5.58
N LYS A 36 0.78 -13.67 -6.71
CA LYS A 36 1.56 -13.02 -7.77
C LYS A 36 2.06 -11.66 -7.35
N THR A 37 1.21 -10.88 -6.69
CA THR A 37 1.55 -9.53 -6.23
C THR A 37 2.69 -9.59 -5.23
N VAL A 38 2.63 -10.52 -4.27
CA VAL A 38 3.71 -10.72 -3.29
C VAL A 38 4.98 -11.20 -3.97
N GLU A 39 4.89 -12.15 -4.89
CA GLU A 39 6.04 -12.65 -5.67
C GLU A 39 6.73 -11.50 -6.43
N ASN A 40 5.93 -10.65 -7.09
CA ASN A 40 6.42 -9.48 -7.80
C ASN A 40 7.16 -8.52 -6.86
N PHE A 41 6.53 -8.16 -5.75
CA PHE A 41 7.10 -7.23 -4.79
C PHE A 41 8.41 -7.79 -4.17
N LEU A 42 8.41 -9.04 -3.76
CA LEU A 42 9.59 -9.70 -3.20
C LEU A 42 10.72 -9.83 -4.23
N GLY A 43 10.39 -10.14 -5.47
CA GLY A 43 11.37 -10.21 -6.54
C GLY A 43 12.05 -8.88 -6.78
N HIS A 44 11.29 -7.81 -6.85
CA HIS A 44 11.83 -6.45 -6.95
C HIS A 44 12.63 -6.05 -5.71
N ALA A 45 12.15 -6.38 -4.52
CA ALA A 45 12.86 -6.07 -3.28
C ALA A 45 14.22 -6.77 -3.22
N LYS A 46 14.26 -8.07 -3.52
CA LYS A 46 15.48 -8.89 -3.47
C LYS A 46 16.52 -8.47 -4.51
N SER A 47 16.08 -8.00 -5.67
CA SER A 47 16.99 -7.55 -6.74
C SER A 47 17.52 -6.14 -6.53
N GLY A 48 17.04 -5.43 -5.51
CA GLY A 48 17.39 -4.03 -5.28
C GLY A 48 16.69 -3.05 -6.22
N TYR A 49 15.67 -3.49 -6.94
CA TYR A 49 14.91 -2.65 -7.89
C TYR A 49 14.36 -1.39 -7.23
N TYR A 50 13.84 -1.50 -6.01
CA TYR A 50 13.25 -0.37 -5.30
C TYR A 50 14.25 0.56 -4.63
N ASN A 51 15.53 0.18 -4.56
CA ASN A 51 16.55 0.99 -3.89
C ASN A 51 16.73 2.33 -4.61
N GLY A 52 16.63 3.41 -3.86
CA GLY A 52 16.77 4.77 -4.40
C GLY A 52 15.52 5.35 -5.05
N ILE A 53 14.44 4.56 -5.16
CA ILE A 53 13.18 5.06 -5.73
C ILE A 53 12.48 5.96 -4.73
N ILE A 54 11.91 7.07 -5.23
CA ILE A 54 11.23 8.07 -4.41
C ILE A 54 9.74 7.74 -4.22
N PHE A 55 9.15 8.33 -3.17
CA PHE A 55 7.71 8.48 -3.09
C PHE A 55 7.34 9.71 -3.91
N HIS A 56 6.87 9.49 -5.12
CA HIS A 56 6.63 10.57 -6.09
C HIS A 56 5.27 11.26 -5.92
N ARG A 57 4.39 10.69 -5.10
CA ARG A 57 3.05 11.25 -4.84
C ARG A 57 2.66 10.98 -3.41
N VAL A 58 2.47 12.03 -2.63
CA VAL A 58 2.05 11.91 -1.22
C VAL A 58 0.89 12.86 -0.97
N ILE A 59 -0.17 12.35 -0.34
CA ILE A 59 -1.37 13.15 -0.03
C ILE A 59 -1.78 12.84 1.41
N PRO A 60 -1.68 13.82 2.34
CA PRO A 60 -2.14 13.61 3.72
C PRO A 60 -3.62 13.22 3.74
N LYS A 61 -3.97 12.36 4.67
CA LYS A 61 -5.33 11.80 4.83
C LYS A 61 -5.75 10.89 3.68
N PHE A 62 -4.81 10.48 2.83
CA PHE A 62 -5.06 9.56 1.73
C PHE A 62 -3.99 8.46 1.69
N MET A 63 -2.87 8.71 1.03
CA MET A 63 -1.84 7.67 0.82
C MET A 63 -0.47 8.27 0.49
N ILE A 64 0.56 7.41 0.53
CA ILE A 64 1.89 7.70 -0.05
C ILE A 64 2.16 6.66 -1.14
N GLN A 65 2.61 7.10 -2.30
CA GLN A 65 2.82 6.26 -3.47
C GLN A 65 4.26 6.34 -3.98
N GLY A 66 4.81 5.18 -4.30
CA GLY A 66 6.15 5.07 -4.85
C GLY A 66 6.30 3.83 -5.71
N GLY A 67 7.55 3.42 -5.96
CA GLY A 67 7.83 2.20 -6.72
C GLY A 67 8.03 2.39 -8.22
N ASP A 68 8.01 3.62 -8.70
CA ASP A 68 8.30 3.93 -10.10
C ASP A 68 9.78 4.36 -10.25
N PRO A 69 10.61 3.57 -10.96
CA PRO A 69 12.03 3.92 -11.17
C PRO A 69 12.25 5.27 -11.82
N THR A 70 11.28 5.75 -12.61
CA THR A 70 11.39 7.06 -13.28
C THR A 70 10.97 8.22 -12.37
N GLY A 71 10.28 7.94 -11.28
CA GLY A 71 9.81 8.95 -10.33
C GLY A 71 8.72 9.88 -10.88
N THR A 72 8.09 9.51 -11.98
CA THR A 72 7.10 10.35 -12.67
C THR A 72 5.65 9.90 -12.46
N GLY A 73 5.46 8.66 -12.01
CA GLY A 73 4.15 8.02 -11.94
C GLY A 73 3.77 7.27 -13.21
N MET A 74 4.60 7.35 -14.25
CA MET A 74 4.32 6.75 -15.57
C MET A 74 5.11 5.49 -15.84
N GLY A 75 6.10 5.15 -15.02
CA GLY A 75 7.01 4.04 -15.24
C GLY A 75 6.78 2.86 -14.33
N GLY A 76 7.66 1.88 -14.47
CA GLY A 76 7.65 0.66 -13.68
C GLY A 76 7.03 -0.52 -14.41
N GLU A 77 7.57 -1.70 -14.15
CA GLU A 77 7.07 -2.95 -14.73
C GLU A 77 7.16 -4.08 -13.71
N SER A 78 6.46 -5.17 -13.95
CA SER A 78 6.53 -6.36 -13.11
C SER A 78 7.86 -7.10 -13.28
N ILE A 79 8.13 -8.05 -12.39
CA ILE A 79 9.32 -8.93 -12.49
C ILE A 79 9.30 -9.80 -13.75
N TRP A 80 8.10 -9.98 -14.34
CA TRP A 80 7.94 -10.75 -15.59
C TRP A 80 8.02 -9.88 -16.84
N GLY A 81 8.17 -8.56 -16.66
CA GLY A 81 8.02 -7.58 -17.73
C GLY A 81 6.56 -7.24 -17.99
N GLY A 82 6.26 -5.95 -18.26
CA GLY A 82 4.89 -5.51 -18.47
C GLY A 82 4.02 -5.54 -17.22
N THR A 83 2.76 -5.83 -17.41
CA THR A 83 1.74 -5.76 -16.34
C THR A 83 1.20 -7.15 -15.98
N PHE A 84 0.50 -7.23 -14.84
CA PHE A 84 -0.18 -8.46 -14.40
C PHE A 84 -1.53 -8.15 -13.76
N GLU A 85 -2.35 -9.18 -13.62
CA GLU A 85 -3.73 -9.10 -13.16
C GLU A 85 -3.87 -8.72 -11.70
N ASP A 86 -5.06 -8.20 -11.35
CA ASP A 86 -5.44 -7.88 -9.97
C ASP A 86 -5.72 -9.16 -9.16
N GLU A 87 -5.45 -9.10 -7.87
CA GLU A 87 -5.73 -10.16 -6.91
C GLU A 87 -6.52 -9.60 -5.71
N CYS A 88 -7.64 -8.93 -6.01
CA CYS A 88 -8.48 -8.35 -4.98
C CYS A 88 -9.35 -9.42 -4.34
N VAL A 89 -9.29 -9.52 -3.02
CA VAL A 89 -10.06 -10.49 -2.24
C VAL A 89 -10.78 -9.77 -1.08
N PRO A 90 -11.94 -10.24 -0.66
CA PRO A 90 -12.70 -9.57 0.41
C PRO A 90 -12.01 -9.65 1.78
N GLU A 91 -11.10 -10.59 2.00
CA GLU A 91 -10.34 -10.73 3.25
C GLU A 91 -9.29 -9.64 3.46
N LEU A 92 -8.94 -8.88 2.40
CA LEU A 92 -7.97 -7.80 2.48
C LEU A 92 -8.61 -6.50 2.02
N MET A 93 -8.55 -5.49 2.87
CA MET A 93 -9.23 -4.21 2.68
C MET A 93 -8.21 -3.06 2.69
N ASN A 94 -8.54 -1.96 2.02
CA ASN A 94 -7.70 -0.75 2.00
C ASN A 94 -7.87 0.09 3.28
N ILE A 95 -7.67 -0.55 4.43
CA ILE A 95 -7.66 0.14 5.73
C ILE A 95 -6.34 0.91 5.90
N ARG A 96 -6.30 1.81 6.89
CA ARG A 96 -5.06 2.52 7.22
C ARG A 96 -3.91 1.53 7.42
N GLY A 97 -2.80 1.77 6.75
CA GLY A 97 -1.61 0.93 6.76
C GLY A 97 -1.58 -0.17 5.69
N ALA A 98 -2.63 -0.32 4.90
CA ALA A 98 -2.64 -1.29 3.81
C ALA A 98 -1.58 -0.95 2.77
N LEU A 99 -0.85 -1.96 2.30
CA LEU A 99 0.05 -1.86 1.16
C LEU A 99 -0.69 -2.42 -0.05
N SER A 100 -0.89 -1.57 -1.04
CA SER A 100 -1.72 -1.86 -2.22
C SER A 100 -1.00 -1.53 -3.51
N MET A 101 -1.38 -2.17 -4.62
CA MET A 101 -0.80 -1.88 -5.93
C MET A 101 -1.47 -0.68 -6.59
N ALA A 102 -0.67 0.28 -7.01
CA ALA A 102 -1.13 1.32 -7.93
C ALA A 102 -1.31 0.71 -9.32
N ASN A 103 -2.27 1.22 -10.07
CA ASN A 103 -2.53 0.77 -11.44
C ASN A 103 -3.17 1.89 -12.27
N ALA A 104 -3.28 1.66 -13.58
CA ALA A 104 -3.92 2.56 -14.54
C ALA A 104 -5.24 1.96 -15.07
N GLY A 105 -5.90 1.15 -14.28
CA GLY A 105 -7.11 0.42 -14.61
C GLY A 105 -6.96 -1.08 -14.34
N PRO A 106 -8.00 -1.88 -14.62
CA PRO A 106 -7.96 -3.31 -14.35
C PRO A 106 -6.78 -4.02 -15.03
N GLY A 107 -6.07 -4.86 -14.26
CA GLY A 107 -5.01 -5.71 -14.80
C GLY A 107 -3.75 -4.99 -15.26
N THR A 108 -3.48 -3.79 -14.73
CA THR A 108 -2.31 -2.99 -15.14
C THR A 108 -1.29 -2.81 -14.04
N ASN A 109 -1.13 -3.81 -13.17
CA ASN A 109 -0.14 -3.78 -12.09
C ASN A 109 1.28 -3.93 -12.65
N GLY A 110 2.20 -3.10 -12.18
CA GLY A 110 3.62 -3.16 -12.55
C GLY A 110 4.49 -3.21 -11.29
N SER A 111 5.12 -2.09 -10.94
CA SER A 111 5.95 -1.99 -9.74
C SER A 111 5.48 -0.93 -8.75
N GLN A 112 4.59 -0.04 -9.15
CA GLN A 112 4.14 1.03 -8.27
C GLN A 112 3.17 0.51 -7.22
N PHE A 113 3.34 1.02 -6.01
CA PHE A 113 2.50 0.68 -4.86
C PHE A 113 2.18 1.93 -4.05
N PHE A 114 1.20 1.82 -3.17
CA PHE A 114 0.91 2.88 -2.20
C PHE A 114 0.63 2.27 -0.83
N ILE A 115 0.86 3.08 0.20
CA ILE A 115 0.49 2.74 1.58
C ILE A 115 -0.63 3.68 1.98
N VAL A 116 -1.76 3.13 2.40
CA VAL A 116 -2.92 3.90 2.83
C VAL A 116 -2.60 4.61 4.14
N GLN A 117 -2.71 5.92 4.14
CA GLN A 117 -2.46 6.74 5.33
C GLN A 117 -3.75 7.17 6.01
N ALA A 118 -4.84 7.34 5.26
CA ALA A 118 -6.15 7.85 5.70
C ALA A 118 -6.52 7.43 7.14
N PRO A 119 -6.48 8.35 8.13
CA PRO A 119 -6.71 7.99 9.53
C PRO A 119 -8.18 7.76 9.87
N SER A 120 -9.09 8.23 9.02
CA SER A 120 -10.53 8.10 9.24
C SER A 120 -11.28 8.06 7.92
N VAL A 121 -12.51 7.57 7.97
CA VAL A 121 -13.45 7.59 6.84
C VAL A 121 -14.59 8.54 7.20
N ASP A 122 -14.97 9.42 6.28
CA ASP A 122 -16.05 10.37 6.49
C ASP A 122 -17.38 9.67 6.79
N VAL A 123 -18.16 10.26 7.70
CA VAL A 123 -19.48 9.71 8.07
C VAL A 123 -20.39 9.57 6.84
N SER A 124 -20.34 10.51 5.90
CA SER A 124 -21.11 10.43 4.64
C SER A 124 -20.72 9.22 3.80
N MET A 125 -19.42 8.89 3.74
CA MET A 125 -18.94 7.71 3.02
C MET A 125 -19.41 6.43 3.71
N LEU A 126 -19.36 6.36 5.03
CA LEU A 126 -19.84 5.20 5.79
C LEU A 126 -21.33 4.95 5.52
N LYS A 127 -22.12 6.01 5.46
CA LYS A 127 -23.55 5.91 5.12
C LYS A 127 -23.77 5.42 3.69
N GLN A 128 -22.99 5.91 2.74
CA GLN A 128 -23.06 5.44 1.35
C GLN A 128 -22.71 3.95 1.23
N MET A 129 -21.75 3.48 2.00
CA MET A 129 -21.39 2.06 2.04
C MET A 129 -22.58 1.22 2.49
N GLU A 130 -23.27 1.63 3.55
CA GLU A 130 -24.48 0.96 4.03
C GLU A 130 -25.56 0.90 2.96
N VAL A 131 -25.83 2.03 2.30
CA VAL A 131 -26.82 2.14 1.23
C VAL A 131 -26.48 1.23 0.05
N ARG A 132 -25.20 1.07 -0.26
CA ARG A 132 -24.72 0.24 -1.36
C ARG A 132 -24.63 -1.26 -1.01
N GLY A 133 -25.01 -1.63 0.19
CA GLY A 133 -25.10 -3.03 0.58
C GLY A 133 -23.83 -3.62 1.22
N TRP A 134 -22.88 -2.79 1.63
CA TRP A 134 -21.73 -3.26 2.41
C TRP A 134 -22.21 -3.86 3.72
N SER A 135 -21.55 -4.91 4.19
CA SER A 135 -21.92 -5.52 5.45
C SER A 135 -21.63 -4.56 6.61
N LYS A 136 -22.36 -4.73 7.71
CA LYS A 136 -22.11 -3.98 8.92
C LYS A 136 -20.67 -4.17 9.42
N GLU A 137 -20.15 -5.37 9.29
CA GLU A 137 -18.80 -5.73 9.71
C GLU A 137 -17.74 -4.94 8.90
N GLU A 138 -17.92 -4.84 7.58
CA GLU A 138 -17.05 -4.08 6.70
C GLU A 138 -17.09 -2.59 7.04
N VAL A 139 -18.28 -2.05 7.25
CA VAL A 139 -18.45 -0.63 7.63
C VAL A 139 -17.77 -0.37 8.99
N ASP A 140 -17.95 -1.25 9.96
CA ASP A 140 -17.36 -1.12 11.30
C ASP A 140 -15.83 -1.17 11.24
N VAL A 141 -15.24 -2.01 10.39
CA VAL A 141 -13.79 -2.08 10.19
C VAL A 141 -13.24 -0.74 9.72
N TYR A 142 -13.86 -0.12 8.72
CA TYR A 142 -13.45 1.18 8.23
C TYR A 142 -13.68 2.30 9.23
N LYS A 143 -14.80 2.25 9.94
CA LYS A 143 -15.12 3.22 10.98
C LYS A 143 -14.06 3.22 12.09
N LYS A 144 -13.60 2.04 12.48
CA LYS A 144 -12.62 1.86 13.55
C LYS A 144 -11.19 2.16 13.11
N ASN A 145 -10.82 1.74 11.90
CA ASN A 145 -9.43 1.73 11.46
C ASN A 145 -9.06 2.82 10.46
N GLY A 146 -10.05 3.51 9.87
CA GLY A 146 -9.79 4.42 8.76
C GLY A 146 -9.52 3.67 7.46
N GLY A 147 -9.17 4.39 6.43
CA GLY A 147 -8.82 3.83 5.13
C GLY A 147 -9.54 4.44 3.96
N THR A 148 -9.49 3.73 2.84
CA THR A 148 -9.98 4.19 1.53
C THR A 148 -10.91 3.14 0.90
N PRO A 149 -12.15 3.00 1.42
CA PRO A 149 -13.03 1.91 1.00
C PRO A 149 -13.36 1.91 -0.50
N TRP A 150 -13.34 3.08 -1.15
CA TRP A 150 -13.61 3.18 -2.59
C TRP A 150 -12.55 2.50 -3.46
N LEU A 151 -11.41 2.13 -2.90
CA LEU A 151 -10.32 1.45 -3.62
C LEU A 151 -10.44 -0.07 -3.56
N ASP A 152 -11.29 -0.61 -2.69
CA ASP A 152 -11.50 -2.05 -2.59
C ASP A 152 -12.08 -2.62 -3.89
N GLY A 153 -11.54 -3.75 -4.33
CA GLY A 153 -11.91 -4.36 -5.60
C GLY A 153 -11.23 -3.77 -6.83
N LYS A 154 -10.50 -2.67 -6.68
CA LYS A 154 -9.80 -1.97 -7.78
C LYS A 154 -8.28 -2.04 -7.65
N HIS A 155 -7.78 -2.05 -6.43
CA HIS A 155 -6.36 -2.11 -6.13
C HIS A 155 -6.08 -3.29 -5.21
N THR A 156 -5.16 -4.14 -5.63
CA THR A 156 -4.80 -5.33 -4.86
C THR A 156 -4.12 -4.95 -3.56
N VAL A 157 -4.75 -5.28 -2.44
CA VAL A 157 -4.10 -5.21 -1.12
C VAL A 157 -3.27 -6.48 -0.94
N PHE A 158 -1.98 -6.33 -0.64
CA PHE A 158 -1.08 -7.47 -0.50
C PHE A 158 -0.18 -7.41 0.73
N GLY A 159 -0.31 -6.36 1.55
CA GLY A 159 0.44 -6.20 2.78
C GLY A 159 -0.23 -5.25 3.75
N GLN A 160 0.35 -5.17 4.94
CA GLN A 160 -0.12 -4.29 6.02
C GLN A 160 1.06 -3.83 6.86
N VAL A 161 1.16 -2.53 7.09
CA VAL A 161 2.15 -1.95 8.00
C VAL A 161 1.83 -2.41 9.43
N ILE A 162 2.82 -2.99 10.10
CA ILE A 162 2.71 -3.42 11.51
C ILE A 162 3.52 -2.54 12.45
N GLU A 163 4.57 -1.86 11.94
CA GLU A 163 5.35 -0.85 12.66
C GLU A 163 5.75 0.25 11.69
N GLY A 164 5.79 1.49 12.18
CA GLY A 164 6.26 2.62 11.38
C GLY A 164 5.16 3.44 10.74
N MET A 165 3.91 3.35 11.21
CA MET A 165 2.85 4.24 10.69
C MET A 165 3.15 5.71 10.98
N ASP A 166 3.89 6.02 12.03
CA ASP A 166 4.38 7.38 12.30
C ASP A 166 5.30 7.88 11.17
N VAL A 167 6.11 7.01 10.60
CA VAL A 167 6.95 7.33 9.43
C VAL A 167 6.07 7.57 8.20
N VAL A 168 5.07 6.74 7.97
CA VAL A 168 4.10 6.93 6.87
C VAL A 168 3.38 8.28 7.02
N ASP A 169 2.94 8.61 8.22
CA ASP A 169 2.31 9.90 8.51
C ASP A 169 3.25 11.07 8.22
N ALA A 170 4.51 10.97 8.65
CA ALA A 170 5.52 12.00 8.40
C ALA A 170 5.76 12.20 6.90
N ILE A 171 5.89 11.11 6.14
CA ILE A 171 6.07 11.17 4.68
C ILE A 171 4.86 11.84 4.02
N SER A 172 3.65 11.52 4.45
CA SER A 172 2.43 12.09 3.87
C SER A 172 2.31 13.60 4.09
N ASN A 173 3.02 14.14 5.09
CA ASN A 173 2.91 15.54 5.51
C ASN A 173 4.10 16.42 5.07
N VAL A 174 5.04 15.90 4.28
CA VAL A 174 6.15 16.71 3.77
C VAL A 174 5.64 17.77 2.80
N ASP A 175 6.43 18.83 2.62
CA ASP A 175 6.14 19.85 1.61
C ASP A 175 6.12 19.20 0.22
N ARG A 176 5.08 19.50 -0.53
CA ARG A 176 4.86 18.95 -1.87
C ARG A 176 4.50 20.03 -2.87
N ASN A 177 4.74 19.74 -4.14
CA ASN A 177 4.38 20.65 -5.23
C ASN A 177 2.91 20.49 -5.63
N SER A 178 2.47 21.18 -6.67
CA SER A 178 1.09 21.14 -7.15
C SER A 178 0.66 19.77 -7.70
N GLN A 179 1.61 18.88 -7.95
CA GLN A 179 1.36 17.50 -8.41
C GLN A 179 1.49 16.47 -7.27
N ASP A 180 1.51 16.93 -6.03
CA ASP A 180 1.63 16.11 -4.83
C ASP A 180 2.97 15.35 -4.72
N LYS A 181 3.99 15.83 -5.41
CA LYS A 181 5.34 15.30 -5.33
C LYS A 181 6.11 16.03 -4.23
N PRO A 182 6.77 15.30 -3.30
CA PRO A 182 7.62 15.94 -2.28
C PRO A 182 8.66 16.87 -2.92
N LYS A 183 8.82 18.07 -2.35
CA LYS A 183 9.81 19.03 -2.82
C LYS A 183 11.23 18.54 -2.57
N GLU A 184 11.45 17.86 -1.45
CA GLU A 184 12.68 17.14 -1.17
C GLU A 184 12.40 15.65 -1.33
N ASP A 185 13.24 14.93 -2.06
CA ASP A 185 13.03 13.51 -2.32
C ASP A 185 13.00 12.71 -1.04
N VAL A 186 11.96 11.91 -0.87
CA VAL A 186 11.87 10.86 0.15
C VAL A 186 12.13 9.54 -0.57
N LYS A 187 13.22 8.88 -0.22
CA LYS A 187 13.68 7.69 -0.95
C LYS A 187 13.51 6.42 -0.14
N ILE A 188 13.26 5.34 -0.84
CA ILE A 188 13.41 3.99 -0.31
C ILE A 188 14.89 3.67 -0.37
N GLU A 189 15.52 3.42 0.78
CA GLU A 189 16.92 3.02 0.81
C GLU A 189 17.07 1.54 0.48
N SER A 190 16.24 0.71 1.10
CA SER A 190 16.21 -0.74 0.84
C SER A 190 14.90 -1.35 1.31
N ILE A 191 14.56 -2.50 0.74
CA ILE A 191 13.46 -3.35 1.23
C ILE A 191 14.06 -4.74 1.42
N THR A 192 14.09 -5.22 2.66
CA THR A 192 14.69 -6.51 3.00
C THR A 192 13.65 -7.46 3.57
N VAL A 193 13.78 -8.73 3.21
CA VAL A 193 12.93 -9.78 3.78
C VAL A 193 13.52 -10.16 5.14
N VAL A 194 12.67 -10.15 6.17
CA VAL A 194 13.04 -10.55 7.52
C VAL A 194 12.57 -11.97 7.73
N GLU A 195 13.46 -12.85 8.10
CA GLU A 195 13.15 -14.25 8.38
C GLU A 195 12.86 -14.48 9.85
#